data_6a044ba1d2df590c6747082fe69236ea
#
_entry.id   6a044ba1d2df590c6747082fe69236ea
#
_cell.length_a   1.000
_cell.length_b   1.000
_cell.length_c   1.000
_cell.angle_alpha   90.00
_cell.angle_beta   90.00
_cell.angle_gamma   90.00
#
_symmetry.space_group_name_H-M   'P 1'
#
loop_
_entity.id
_entity.type
_entity.pdbx_description
1 polymer ?
#
loop_
_entity_poly.entity_id
_entity_poly.type
_entity_poly.pdbx_seq_one_letter_code
_entity_poly.pdbx_strand_id
1 'polypeptide(L)'
;MNSRRSARIIATVAFTAALLATSSGALRAESDPALAGTWAMQVTLRDCTTHAPVGSFSSLVTFHRGGTISESAGSRSFAAGQRSPAQGTWVRKGETFRQRMIALIVFDTAANLPGTPTFNPSLPVSPGFSAGWQTVRQTIELVDADHLTSEGTNAFYDAAGALYRTGCSTAVGERFK
;
A
#
# COMPACT_ATOMS: atom_id res chain seq x y z
N MET A 1 10.54 -49.26 -78.45
CA MET A 1 9.64 -48.15 -78.07
C MET A 1 9.15 -48.44 -76.66
N ASN A 2 9.82 -47.89 -75.65
CA ASN A 2 9.52 -48.13 -74.23
C ASN A 2 9.16 -46.80 -73.54
N SER A 3 7.89 -46.63 -73.25
CA SER A 3 7.35 -45.53 -72.51
C SER A 3 7.50 -45.80 -70.98
N ARG A 4 8.39 -45.06 -70.33
CA ARG A 4 8.48 -45.10 -68.87
C ARG A 4 7.55 -44.04 -68.28
N ARG A 5 6.49 -44.49 -67.60
CA ARG A 5 5.62 -43.60 -66.76
C ARG A 5 6.30 -43.34 -65.40
N SER A 6 6.66 -42.11 -65.20
CA SER A 6 7.13 -41.63 -63.85
C SER A 6 5.95 -41.35 -62.93
N ALA A 7 5.82 -42.12 -61.88
CA ALA A 7 4.87 -41.85 -60.80
C ALA A 7 5.46 -40.77 -59.89
N ARG A 8 4.76 -39.63 -59.76
CA ARG A 8 5.08 -38.58 -58.78
C ARG A 8 4.37 -38.91 -57.45
N ILE A 9 5.16 -39.19 -56.45
CA ILE A 9 4.68 -39.35 -55.08
C ILE A 9 4.56 -37.94 -54.48
N ILE A 10 3.34 -37.53 -54.20
CA ILE A 10 3.07 -36.28 -53.46
C ILE A 10 3.07 -36.63 -51.96
N ALA A 11 4.11 -36.24 -51.25
CA ALA A 11 4.17 -36.34 -49.82
C ALA A 11 3.43 -35.17 -49.18
N THR A 12 2.27 -35.47 -48.62
CA THR A 12 1.49 -34.48 -47.83
C THR A 12 2.08 -34.39 -46.43
N VAL A 13 2.79 -33.32 -46.14
CA VAL A 13 3.28 -33.04 -44.78
C VAL A 13 2.13 -32.39 -43.99
N ALA A 14 1.52 -33.15 -43.09
CA ALA A 14 0.55 -32.63 -42.15
C ALA A 14 1.29 -31.87 -41.02
N PHE A 15 1.18 -30.58 -41.02
CA PHE A 15 1.69 -29.70 -39.94
C PHE A 15 0.66 -29.64 -38.82
N THR A 16 0.84 -30.47 -37.78
CA THR A 16 0.07 -30.38 -36.54
C THR A 16 0.62 -29.23 -35.71
N ALA A 17 -0.03 -28.07 -35.78
CA ALA A 17 0.21 -26.96 -34.86
C ALA A 17 -0.35 -27.30 -33.48
N ALA A 18 0.51 -27.71 -32.53
CA ALA A 18 0.16 -27.81 -31.14
C ALA A 18 0.06 -26.40 -30.54
N LEU A 19 -1.18 -25.91 -30.33
CA LEU A 19 -1.42 -24.72 -29.52
C LEU A 19 -1.08 -25.05 -28.05
N LEU A 20 0.11 -24.65 -27.59
CA LEU A 20 0.45 -24.54 -26.20
C LEU A 20 -0.33 -23.35 -25.63
N ALA A 21 -1.50 -23.61 -25.08
CA ALA A 21 -2.20 -22.64 -24.23
C ALA A 21 -1.39 -22.48 -22.95
N THR A 22 -0.44 -21.52 -22.96
CA THR A 22 0.18 -21.03 -21.73
C THR A 22 -0.89 -20.28 -20.95
N SER A 23 -1.60 -20.97 -20.07
CA SER A 23 -2.41 -20.33 -19.05
C SER A 23 -1.46 -19.53 -18.15
N SER A 24 -1.27 -18.25 -18.47
CA SER A 24 -0.69 -17.27 -17.56
C SER A 24 -1.65 -17.15 -16.38
N GLY A 25 -1.48 -18.03 -15.42
CA GLY A 25 -2.10 -17.89 -14.11
C GLY A 25 -1.55 -16.60 -13.50
N ALA A 26 -2.19 -15.47 -13.80
CA ALA A 26 -2.01 -14.29 -13.01
C ALA A 26 -2.30 -14.73 -11.57
N LEU A 27 -1.26 -14.75 -10.73
CA LEU A 27 -1.39 -14.87 -9.29
C LEU A 27 -2.25 -13.68 -8.85
N ARG A 28 -3.57 -13.83 -8.93
CA ARG A 28 -4.49 -12.95 -8.22
C ARG A 28 -4.10 -13.12 -6.76
N ALA A 29 -3.54 -12.07 -6.18
CA ALA A 29 -3.45 -11.99 -4.75
C ALA A 29 -4.86 -12.24 -4.22
N GLU A 30 -5.08 -13.44 -3.68
CA GLU A 30 -6.38 -13.85 -3.17
C GLU A 30 -6.66 -12.94 -1.97
N SER A 31 -7.52 -11.96 -2.19
CA SER A 31 -7.95 -11.04 -1.15
C SER A 31 -8.84 -11.83 -0.21
N ASP A 32 -8.29 -12.20 0.93
CA ASP A 32 -9.03 -12.91 1.96
C ASP A 32 -10.18 -12.02 2.46
N PRO A 33 -11.44 -12.44 2.32
CA PRO A 33 -12.57 -11.67 2.78
C PRO A 33 -12.54 -11.39 4.30
N ALA A 34 -11.77 -12.18 5.08
CA ALA A 34 -11.68 -12.01 6.52
C ALA A 34 -11.08 -10.68 6.95
N LEU A 35 -10.07 -10.16 6.23
CA LEU A 35 -9.48 -8.84 6.54
C LEU A 35 -10.22 -7.69 5.83
N ALA A 36 -10.91 -7.95 4.71
CA ALA A 36 -11.57 -6.91 3.93
C ALA A 36 -12.61 -6.12 4.75
N GLY A 37 -12.61 -4.80 4.62
CA GLY A 37 -13.48 -3.88 5.36
C GLY A 37 -12.73 -2.69 5.92
N THR A 38 -13.45 -1.83 6.63
CA THR A 38 -12.90 -0.66 7.32
C THR A 38 -12.67 -0.97 8.79
N TRP A 39 -11.55 -0.49 9.31
CA TRP A 39 -11.09 -0.73 10.66
C TRP A 39 -10.71 0.57 11.33
N ALA A 40 -11.23 0.78 12.55
CA ALA A 40 -10.79 1.85 13.45
C ALA A 40 -9.54 1.36 14.18
N MET A 41 -8.41 2.04 13.96
CA MET A 41 -7.11 1.64 14.48
C MET A 41 -6.64 2.59 15.56
N GLN A 42 -6.13 2.04 16.65
CA GLN A 42 -5.34 2.77 17.64
C GLN A 42 -3.87 2.39 17.45
N VAL A 43 -3.10 3.31 16.89
CA VAL A 43 -1.68 3.12 16.61
C VAL A 43 -0.85 3.63 17.76
N THR A 44 0.13 2.83 18.22
CA THR A 44 1.14 3.22 19.18
C THR A 44 2.50 3.25 18.50
N LEU A 45 3.11 4.44 18.45
CA LEU A 45 4.50 4.60 18.02
C LEU A 45 5.41 4.08 19.13
N ARG A 46 6.47 3.39 18.74
CA ARG A 46 7.43 2.78 19.66
C ARG A 46 8.85 3.13 19.29
N ASP A 47 9.68 3.24 20.28
CA ASP A 47 11.13 3.17 20.08
C ASP A 47 11.51 1.79 19.55
N CYS A 48 12.27 1.73 18.46
CA CYS A 48 12.59 0.46 17.81
C CYS A 48 13.55 -0.42 18.60
N THR A 49 14.28 0.14 19.56
CA THR A 49 15.27 -0.58 20.38
C THR A 49 14.69 -1.06 21.69
N THR A 50 14.01 -0.15 22.40
CA THR A 50 13.48 -0.44 23.75
C THR A 50 12.04 -0.92 23.72
N HIS A 51 11.35 -0.78 22.59
CA HIS A 51 9.91 -1.00 22.40
C HIS A 51 9.01 -0.14 23.29
N ALA A 52 9.57 0.84 23.99
CA ALA A 52 8.81 1.76 24.81
C ALA A 52 7.86 2.62 23.96
N PRO A 53 6.63 2.89 24.43
CA PRO A 53 5.70 3.75 23.72
C PRO A 53 6.20 5.19 23.73
N VAL A 54 6.19 5.86 22.58
CA VAL A 54 6.58 7.27 22.42
C VAL A 54 5.42 8.17 22.04
N GLY A 55 4.27 7.61 21.72
CA GLY A 55 3.06 8.34 21.37
C GLY A 55 2.01 7.45 20.73
N SER A 56 0.79 7.97 20.58
CA SER A 56 -0.29 7.24 19.94
C SER A 56 -1.19 8.18 19.12
N PHE A 57 -1.91 7.61 18.15
CA PHE A 57 -2.91 8.29 17.36
C PHE A 57 -3.92 7.28 16.80
N SER A 58 -5.09 7.79 16.40
CA SER A 58 -6.12 6.99 15.74
C SER A 58 -5.99 7.07 14.22
N SER A 59 -6.33 5.98 13.53
CA SER A 59 -6.48 5.98 12.07
C SER A 59 -7.67 5.12 11.63
N LEU A 60 -8.16 5.39 10.42
CA LEU A 60 -9.11 4.53 9.72
C LEU A 60 -8.38 3.85 8.57
N VAL A 61 -8.45 2.53 8.53
CA VAL A 61 -7.81 1.72 7.49
C VAL A 61 -8.88 0.91 6.77
N THR A 62 -8.91 0.99 5.44
CA THR A 62 -9.79 0.16 4.63
C THR A 62 -9.00 -0.82 3.79
N PHE A 63 -9.21 -2.11 4.05
CA PHE A 63 -8.67 -3.19 3.24
C PHE A 63 -9.69 -3.53 2.15
N HIS A 64 -9.38 -3.17 0.91
CA HIS A 64 -10.27 -3.43 -0.22
C HIS A 64 -10.11 -4.85 -0.73
N ARG A 65 -11.20 -5.46 -1.15
CA ARG A 65 -11.14 -6.70 -1.92
C ARG A 65 -10.29 -6.47 -3.17
N GLY A 66 -9.35 -7.37 -3.46
CA GLY A 66 -8.38 -7.17 -4.55
C GLY A 66 -7.00 -6.73 -4.08
N GLY A 67 -6.77 -6.61 -2.75
CA GLY A 67 -5.43 -6.45 -2.19
C GLY A 67 -4.92 -5.01 -2.12
N THR A 68 -5.78 -4.01 -2.34
CA THR A 68 -5.42 -2.60 -2.12
C THR A 68 -5.84 -2.14 -0.72
N ILE A 69 -5.19 -1.10 -0.21
CA ILE A 69 -5.45 -0.53 1.11
C ILE A 69 -5.41 1.00 1.03
N SER A 70 -6.28 1.63 1.80
CA SER A 70 -6.25 3.07 2.05
C SER A 70 -6.28 3.34 3.55
N GLU A 71 -5.58 4.40 3.97
CA GLU A 71 -5.52 4.84 5.36
C GLU A 71 -5.74 6.35 5.46
N SER A 72 -6.53 6.76 6.44
CA SER A 72 -6.63 8.14 6.90
C SER A 72 -6.21 8.20 8.36
N ALA A 73 -5.08 8.82 8.64
CA ALA A 73 -4.49 8.86 9.97
C ALA A 73 -4.58 10.26 10.58
N GLY A 74 -4.98 10.33 11.85
CA GLY A 74 -4.77 11.50 12.68
C GLY A 74 -3.33 11.51 13.18
N SER A 75 -2.45 12.26 12.54
CA SER A 75 -1.04 12.29 12.93
C SER A 75 -0.77 13.38 13.95
N ARG A 76 -0.04 13.05 15.03
CA ARG A 76 0.53 14.05 15.94
C ARG A 76 1.83 14.66 15.41
N SER A 77 2.46 14.03 14.43
CA SER A 77 3.76 14.46 13.88
C SER A 77 3.64 15.42 12.70
N PHE A 78 2.44 15.58 12.16
CA PHE A 78 2.17 16.44 11.01
C PHE A 78 0.93 17.29 11.28
N ALA A 79 0.97 18.55 10.93
CA ALA A 79 -0.21 19.39 10.90
C ALA A 79 -1.22 18.87 9.86
N ALA A 80 -2.46 19.30 9.97
CA ALA A 80 -3.50 18.94 9.02
C ALA A 80 -3.06 19.30 7.59
N GLY A 81 -3.19 18.35 6.67
CA GLY A 81 -2.80 18.53 5.27
C GLY A 81 -1.33 18.27 4.95
N GLN A 82 -0.44 18.17 5.94
CA GLN A 82 0.99 17.90 5.70
C GLN A 82 1.29 16.44 5.35
N ARG A 83 0.44 15.53 5.72
CA ARG A 83 0.51 14.12 5.32
C ARG A 83 -0.75 13.74 4.57
N SER A 84 -0.60 13.23 3.35
CA SER A 84 -1.73 12.71 2.59
C SER A 84 -2.30 11.45 3.26
N PRO A 85 -3.55 11.06 2.94
CA PRO A 85 -3.98 9.68 3.12
C PRO A 85 -2.97 8.73 2.50
N ALA A 86 -2.72 7.59 3.15
CA ALA A 86 -1.83 6.58 2.60
C ALA A 86 -2.60 5.62 1.68
N GLN A 87 -1.89 5.13 0.66
CA GLN A 87 -2.37 4.14 -0.29
C GLN A 87 -1.37 3.00 -0.38
N GLY A 88 -1.84 1.80 -0.66
CA GLY A 88 -0.93 0.67 -0.74
C GLY A 88 -1.59 -0.65 -1.10
N THR A 89 -0.91 -1.72 -0.71
CA THR A 89 -1.32 -3.09 -0.98
C THR A 89 -1.23 -3.95 0.27
N TRP A 90 -2.02 -5.01 0.29
CA TRP A 90 -1.96 -6.05 1.30
C TRP A 90 -2.10 -7.43 0.67
N VAL A 91 -1.51 -8.42 1.30
CA VAL A 91 -1.56 -9.83 0.88
C VAL A 91 -1.62 -10.74 2.10
N ARG A 92 -2.29 -11.87 1.97
CA ARG A 92 -2.22 -12.95 2.97
C ARG A 92 -0.87 -13.68 2.88
N LYS A 93 -0.28 -14.01 4.03
CA LYS A 93 0.95 -14.79 4.18
C LYS A 93 0.77 -15.82 5.30
N GLY A 94 0.31 -17.01 4.93
CA GLY A 94 -0.07 -18.03 5.90
C GLY A 94 -1.26 -17.57 6.74
N GLU A 95 -1.09 -17.53 8.06
CA GLU A 95 -2.11 -17.07 9.02
C GLU A 95 -2.13 -15.57 9.24
N THR A 96 -1.13 -14.84 8.73
CA THR A 96 -1.01 -13.39 8.88
C THR A 96 -1.24 -12.67 7.56
N PHE A 97 -1.30 -11.32 7.62
CA PHE A 97 -1.34 -10.47 6.44
C PHE A 97 -0.16 -9.50 6.48
N ARG A 98 0.35 -9.14 5.32
CA ARG A 98 1.37 -8.11 5.17
C ARG A 98 0.80 -6.94 4.39
N GLN A 99 1.03 -5.73 4.91
CA GLN A 99 0.68 -4.49 4.22
C GLN A 99 1.91 -3.63 3.95
N ARG A 100 1.80 -2.84 2.88
CA ARG A 100 2.74 -1.79 2.51
C ARG A 100 1.94 -0.59 2.03
N MET A 101 2.22 0.58 2.62
CA MET A 101 1.55 1.83 2.25
C MET A 101 2.58 2.93 2.04
N ILE A 102 2.18 3.93 1.27
CA ILE A 102 2.90 5.17 1.06
C ILE A 102 1.96 6.35 1.31
N ALA A 103 2.46 7.36 1.99
CA ALA A 103 1.82 8.68 2.14
C ALA A 103 2.79 9.76 1.68
N LEU A 104 2.28 10.76 0.98
CA LEU A 104 3.07 11.93 0.57
C LEU A 104 3.19 12.90 1.74
N ILE A 105 4.34 13.50 1.87
CA ILE A 105 4.59 14.58 2.83
C ILE A 105 4.70 15.89 2.06
N VAL A 106 3.90 16.86 2.46
CA VAL A 106 3.87 18.18 1.86
C VAL A 106 3.99 19.21 2.97
N PHE A 107 5.02 20.04 2.92
CA PHE A 107 5.14 21.18 3.82
C PHE A 107 4.78 22.47 3.09
N ASP A 108 4.18 23.36 3.83
CA ASP A 108 3.96 24.72 3.38
C ASP A 108 5.02 25.62 4.03
N THR A 109 5.65 26.44 3.22
CA THR A 109 6.67 27.39 3.68
C THR A 109 6.11 28.74 4.04
N ALA A 110 4.81 28.97 3.78
CA ALA A 110 4.25 30.30 3.93
C ALA A 110 3.54 30.49 5.27
N ALA A 111 3.66 31.71 5.75
CA ALA A 111 2.90 32.21 6.90
C ALA A 111 1.39 32.35 6.63
N ASN A 112 0.94 32.20 5.37
CA ASN A 112 -0.46 32.39 4.97
C ASN A 112 -1.15 31.07 4.68
N LEU A 113 -1.34 30.26 5.72
CA LEU A 113 -1.99 28.94 5.62
C LEU A 113 -3.50 29.05 5.83
N PRO A 114 -4.35 28.52 4.92
CA PRO A 114 -5.78 28.41 5.14
C PRO A 114 -6.07 27.65 6.46
N GLY A 115 -7.00 28.21 7.24
CA GLY A 115 -7.40 27.61 8.51
C GLY A 115 -6.50 27.98 9.70
N THR A 116 -5.47 28.78 9.52
CA THR A 116 -4.67 29.37 10.64
C THR A 116 -5.25 30.71 11.10
N PRO A 117 -5.04 31.11 12.36
CA PRO A 117 -5.47 32.42 12.85
C PRO A 117 -4.86 33.60 12.11
N THR A 118 -3.75 33.38 11.42
CA THR A 118 -3.01 34.41 10.64
C THR A 118 -3.36 34.37 9.16
N PHE A 119 -4.30 33.53 8.73
CA PHE A 119 -4.70 33.43 7.33
C PHE A 119 -5.30 34.75 6.83
N ASN A 120 -4.74 35.28 5.76
CA ASN A 120 -5.25 36.45 5.06
C ASN A 120 -5.69 36.05 3.64
N PRO A 121 -7.01 36.02 3.34
CA PRO A 121 -7.53 35.59 2.05
C PRO A 121 -7.16 36.53 0.89
N SER A 122 -6.66 37.74 1.20
CA SER A 122 -6.18 38.70 0.18
C SER A 122 -4.74 38.43 -0.27
N LEU A 123 -4.02 37.55 0.42
CA LEU A 123 -2.67 37.15 0.04
C LEU A 123 -2.71 35.81 -0.72
N PRO A 124 -1.79 35.60 -1.67
CA PRO A 124 -1.68 34.32 -2.33
C PRO A 124 -1.47 33.20 -1.30
N VAL A 125 -2.21 32.10 -1.45
CA VAL A 125 -1.90 30.86 -0.75
C VAL A 125 -0.59 30.34 -1.33
N SER A 126 0.39 30.13 -0.46
CA SER A 126 1.65 29.56 -0.94
C SER A 126 1.45 28.13 -1.40
N PRO A 127 1.99 27.76 -2.55
CA PRO A 127 2.01 26.38 -2.95
C PRO A 127 2.83 25.58 -1.95
N GLY A 128 2.26 24.49 -1.45
CA GLY A 128 3.03 23.52 -0.68
C GLY A 128 4.16 22.95 -1.54
N PHE A 129 5.26 22.57 -0.91
CA PHE A 129 6.33 21.85 -1.59
C PHE A 129 6.36 20.39 -1.14
N SER A 130 6.74 19.50 -2.06
CA SER A 130 6.96 18.10 -1.72
C SER A 130 8.14 17.98 -0.75
N ALA A 131 7.87 17.50 0.45
CA ALA A 131 8.89 17.22 1.45
C ALA A 131 9.33 15.74 1.43
N GLY A 132 8.78 14.96 0.50
CA GLY A 132 9.07 13.55 0.34
C GLY A 132 7.88 12.65 0.66
N TRP A 133 8.14 11.51 1.27
CA TRP A 133 7.11 10.52 1.57
C TRP A 133 7.42 9.67 2.79
N GLN A 134 6.38 9.09 3.33
CA GLN A 134 6.44 8.05 4.35
C GLN A 134 6.06 6.71 3.73
N THR A 135 6.79 5.65 4.06
CA THR A 135 6.36 4.27 3.82
C THR A 135 6.03 3.59 5.14
N VAL A 136 5.01 2.73 5.13
CA VAL A 136 4.61 1.91 6.29
C VAL A 136 4.57 0.46 5.86
N ARG A 137 5.14 -0.43 6.66
CA ARG A 137 5.13 -1.88 6.44
C ARG A 137 4.74 -2.55 7.74
N GLN A 138 3.68 -3.35 7.70
CA GLN A 138 3.19 -4.04 8.88
C GLN A 138 2.82 -5.49 8.58
N THR A 139 2.95 -6.32 9.61
CA THR A 139 2.31 -7.63 9.70
C THR A 139 1.06 -7.46 10.53
N ILE A 140 -0.04 -8.07 10.11
CA ILE A 140 -1.35 -8.00 10.73
C ILE A 140 -1.78 -9.40 11.11
N GLU A 141 -2.34 -9.54 12.30
CA GLU A 141 -2.96 -10.76 12.81
C GLU A 141 -4.42 -10.48 13.15
N LEU A 142 -5.33 -11.32 12.66
CA LEU A 142 -6.72 -11.30 13.11
C LEU A 142 -6.80 -12.04 14.45
N VAL A 143 -7.25 -11.34 15.48
CA VAL A 143 -7.57 -11.93 16.78
C VAL A 143 -8.89 -12.69 16.68
N ASP A 144 -9.86 -12.09 16.00
CA ASP A 144 -11.16 -12.65 15.67
C ASP A 144 -11.76 -11.93 14.44
N ALA A 145 -13.06 -12.09 14.18
CA ALA A 145 -13.73 -11.48 13.04
C ALA A 145 -13.77 -9.94 13.09
N ASP A 146 -13.70 -9.36 14.28
CA ASP A 146 -13.89 -7.94 14.52
C ASP A 146 -12.66 -7.24 15.14
N HIS A 147 -11.63 -8.00 15.54
CA HIS A 147 -10.44 -7.46 16.17
C HIS A 147 -9.17 -7.91 15.46
N LEU A 148 -8.22 -7.00 15.34
CA LEU A 148 -6.89 -7.29 14.78
C LEU A 148 -5.79 -6.61 15.60
N THR A 149 -4.59 -7.15 15.48
CA THR A 149 -3.36 -6.49 15.91
C THR A 149 -2.43 -6.32 14.71
N SER A 150 -1.54 -5.34 14.80
CA SER A 150 -0.48 -5.19 13.81
C SER A 150 0.80 -4.67 14.45
N GLU A 151 1.92 -5.03 13.84
CA GLU A 151 3.24 -4.51 14.17
C GLU A 151 4.06 -4.25 12.92
N GLY A 152 4.99 -3.32 12.99
CA GLY A 152 5.86 -3.04 11.87
C GLY A 152 6.64 -1.75 11.98
N THR A 153 7.11 -1.30 10.82
CA THR A 153 8.03 -0.18 10.69
C THR A 153 7.48 0.88 9.75
N ASN A 154 7.93 2.10 9.96
CA ASN A 154 7.75 3.20 9.03
C ASN A 154 9.12 3.82 8.70
N ALA A 155 9.22 4.39 7.51
CA ALA A 155 10.41 5.06 7.02
C ALA A 155 10.03 6.34 6.29
N PHE A 156 10.79 7.40 6.53
CA PHE A 156 10.56 8.72 5.97
C PHE A 156 11.71 9.07 5.03
N TYR A 157 11.37 9.50 3.85
CA TYR A 157 12.28 9.89 2.79
C TYR A 157 12.05 11.35 2.44
N ASP A 158 13.11 12.08 2.16
CA ASP A 158 13.04 13.44 1.62
C ASP A 158 12.63 13.44 0.13
N ALA A 159 12.48 14.62 -0.45
CA ALA A 159 12.11 14.77 -1.85
C ALA A 159 13.14 14.22 -2.84
N ALA A 160 14.40 14.06 -2.42
CA ALA A 160 15.47 13.44 -3.21
C ALA A 160 15.52 11.91 -3.04
N GLY A 161 14.71 11.34 -2.14
CA GLY A 161 14.65 9.91 -1.85
C GLY A 161 15.63 9.44 -0.79
N ALA A 162 16.32 10.35 -0.08
CA ALA A 162 17.19 9.98 1.01
C ALA A 162 16.37 9.63 2.27
N LEU A 163 16.69 8.48 2.87
CA LEU A 163 16.09 8.07 4.14
C LEU A 163 16.63 8.95 5.27
N TYR A 164 15.76 9.63 6.00
CA TYR A 164 16.18 10.47 7.12
C TYR A 164 15.60 10.07 8.48
N ARG A 165 14.57 9.22 8.50
CA ARG A 165 13.95 8.78 9.75
C ARG A 165 13.31 7.40 9.58
N THR A 166 13.43 6.57 10.62
CA THR A 166 12.69 5.32 10.78
C THR A 166 11.93 5.31 12.10
N GLY A 167 10.94 4.43 12.21
CA GLY A 167 10.18 4.24 13.43
C GLY A 167 9.53 2.87 13.47
N CYS A 168 9.12 2.46 14.66
CA CYS A 168 8.38 1.24 14.91
C CYS A 168 6.99 1.57 15.43
N SER A 169 6.02 0.71 15.16
CA SER A 169 4.66 0.88 15.63
C SER A 169 3.97 -0.46 15.84
N THR A 170 3.05 -0.46 16.79
CA THR A 170 2.03 -1.49 16.94
C THR A 170 0.65 -0.85 16.81
N ALA A 171 -0.36 -1.62 16.45
CA ALA A 171 -1.73 -1.14 16.51
C ALA A 171 -2.68 -2.24 16.96
N VAL A 172 -3.78 -1.81 17.56
CA VAL A 172 -4.98 -2.63 17.73
C VAL A 172 -6.08 -2.03 16.85
N GLY A 173 -6.90 -2.88 16.25
CA GLY A 173 -7.97 -2.45 15.36
C GLY A 173 -9.27 -3.14 15.67
N GLU A 174 -10.36 -2.38 15.56
CA GLU A 174 -11.73 -2.87 15.65
C GLU A 174 -12.43 -2.61 14.32
N ARG A 175 -13.21 -3.59 13.87
CA ARG A 175 -13.97 -3.49 12.61
C ARG A 175 -15.04 -2.41 12.74
N PHE A 176 -15.01 -1.45 11.85
CA PHE A 176 -16.05 -0.43 11.75
C PHE A 176 -17.30 -1.04 11.08
N LYS A 177 -18.43 -0.98 11.79
CA LYS A 177 -19.73 -1.51 11.38
C LYS A 177 -20.70 -0.39 11.00
#